data_40a2975aa6daa945ba29d5b92572535a
#
_entry.id   40a2975aa6daa945ba29d5b92572535a
#
_cell.length_a   1.000
_cell.length_b   1.000
_cell.length_c   1.000
_cell.angle_alpha   90.00
_cell.angle_beta   90.00
_cell.angle_gamma   90.00
#
_symmetry.space_group_name_H-M   'P 1'
#
loop_
_entity.id
_entity.type
_entity.pdbx_description
1 polymer ?
#
loop_
_entity_poly.entity_id
_entity_poly.type
_entity_poly.pdbx_seq_one_letter_code
_entity_poly.pdbx_strand_id
1 'polypeptide(L)'
;MARKKNDIVNNGEKTKKKPNGCAIIVAILVFGLAFSFLSAKNIADDVDVVFDATKYEHEDGSGLTEDELISMIGEPDSTEDWTYSNGQAIHTLFYGNNTYDFVFERLHRITLYDVFPYKYKDQFLTMFNLKKTGKTTVNDTGTWYRAYNCGINDLWLNYEDDKITTSIITYSTFFNS
;
A
#
# COMPACT_ATOMS: atom_id res chain seq x y z
N MET A 1 92.30 23.95 14.19
CA MET A 1 91.92 23.86 12.76
C MET A 1 90.65 23.03 12.64
N ALA A 2 89.46 23.64 12.47
CA ALA A 2 88.15 22.98 12.39
C ALA A 2 87.56 23.32 11.03
N ARG A 3 87.30 22.26 10.22
CA ARG A 3 86.64 22.36 8.90
C ARG A 3 85.13 22.29 9.10
N LYS A 4 84.43 23.35 8.67
CA LYS A 4 82.95 23.38 8.57
C LYS A 4 82.47 22.53 7.41
N LYS A 5 81.55 21.59 7.64
CA LYS A 5 80.73 20.89 6.65
C LYS A 5 79.52 21.66 6.32
N ASN A 6 79.28 21.97 5.04
CA ASN A 6 78.00 22.55 4.56
C ASN A 6 77.05 21.45 4.28
N ASP A 7 75.89 21.46 4.98
CA ASP A 7 74.74 20.61 4.65
C ASP A 7 73.84 21.34 3.63
N ILE A 8 73.75 20.73 2.43
CA ILE A 8 72.81 21.19 1.39
C ILE A 8 71.43 20.65 1.71
N VAL A 9 70.48 21.52 2.06
CA VAL A 9 69.13 21.20 2.22
C VAL A 9 68.45 21.13 0.85
N ASN A 10 68.05 19.95 0.44
CA ASN A 10 67.32 19.72 -0.81
C ASN A 10 65.80 19.85 -0.57
N ASN A 11 65.22 21.01 -0.93
CA ASN A 11 63.78 21.25 -0.87
C ASN A 11 63.07 20.56 -2.07
N GLY A 12 62.55 19.37 -1.86
CA GLY A 12 61.68 18.69 -2.81
C GLY A 12 60.31 19.32 -2.87
N GLU A 13 60.06 20.10 -3.87
CA GLU A 13 58.77 20.71 -4.16
C GLU A 13 57.77 19.62 -4.62
N LYS A 14 56.83 19.26 -3.77
CA LYS A 14 55.70 18.34 -4.11
C LYS A 14 54.68 19.09 -4.96
N THR A 15 54.73 18.92 -6.27
CA THR A 15 53.70 19.37 -7.19
C THR A 15 52.41 18.62 -6.93
N LYS A 16 51.38 19.31 -6.38
CA LYS A 16 50.00 18.80 -6.28
C LYS A 16 49.43 18.70 -7.69
N LYS A 17 49.25 17.47 -8.19
CA LYS A 17 48.47 17.21 -9.41
C LYS A 17 47.01 17.66 -9.16
N LYS A 18 46.52 18.64 -9.95
CA LYS A 18 45.11 18.99 -10.01
C LYS A 18 44.33 17.78 -10.55
N PRO A 19 43.22 17.39 -9.94
CA PRO A 19 42.38 16.33 -10.49
C PRO A 19 41.77 16.78 -11.82
N ASN A 20 41.89 15.90 -12.85
CA ASN A 20 41.35 16.16 -14.18
C ASN A 20 39.83 16.41 -14.07
N GLY A 21 39.33 17.50 -14.67
CA GLY A 21 37.94 17.92 -14.63
C GLY A 21 36.91 16.84 -15.05
N CYS A 22 37.37 15.87 -15.86
CA CYS A 22 36.57 14.73 -16.27
C CYS A 22 36.23 13.76 -15.12
N ALA A 23 37.13 13.57 -14.15
CA ALA A 23 36.89 12.69 -12.99
C ALA A 23 35.86 13.28 -12.01
N ILE A 24 35.79 14.61 -11.91
CA ILE A 24 34.79 15.30 -11.05
C ILE A 24 33.40 15.21 -11.64
N ILE A 25 33.27 15.33 -12.97
CA ILE A 25 31.97 15.23 -13.67
C ILE A 25 31.38 13.81 -13.54
N VAL A 26 32.23 12.78 -13.70
CA VAL A 26 31.78 11.38 -13.54
C VAL A 26 31.34 11.09 -12.09
N ALA A 27 32.08 11.61 -11.10
CA ALA A 27 31.68 11.45 -9.68
C ALA A 27 30.35 12.11 -9.37
N ILE A 28 30.08 13.31 -9.91
CA ILE A 28 28.79 14.02 -9.70
C ILE A 28 27.64 13.26 -10.39
N LEU A 29 27.84 12.69 -11.59
CA LEU A 29 26.82 11.89 -12.28
C LEU A 29 26.51 10.59 -11.55
N VAL A 30 27.54 9.89 -11.04
CA VAL A 30 27.33 8.64 -10.29
C VAL A 30 26.65 8.92 -8.94
N PHE A 31 27.02 10.00 -8.24
CA PHE A 31 26.35 10.43 -7.00
C PHE A 31 24.91 10.90 -7.25
N GLY A 32 24.67 11.63 -8.34
CA GLY A 32 23.33 12.09 -8.72
C GLY A 32 22.38 10.93 -9.03
N LEU A 33 22.84 9.92 -9.76
CA LEU A 33 22.06 8.70 -10.06
C LEU A 33 21.82 7.85 -8.80
N ALA A 34 22.83 7.69 -7.94
CA ALA A 34 22.66 6.96 -6.67
C ALA A 34 21.68 7.67 -5.73
N PHE A 35 21.66 9.00 -5.68
CA PHE A 35 20.70 9.76 -4.88
C PHE A 35 19.28 9.66 -5.44
N SER A 36 19.10 9.62 -6.77
CA SER A 36 17.81 9.43 -7.42
C SER A 36 17.24 8.03 -7.14
N PHE A 37 18.07 6.99 -7.10
CA PHE A 37 17.65 5.64 -6.73
C PHE A 37 17.33 5.49 -5.23
N LEU A 38 18.03 6.20 -4.36
CA LEU A 38 17.74 6.21 -2.91
C LEU A 38 16.46 7.00 -2.59
N SER A 39 16.17 8.07 -3.32
CA SER A 39 14.93 8.84 -3.13
C SER A 39 13.68 8.11 -3.64
N ALA A 40 13.81 7.28 -4.71
CA ALA A 40 12.69 6.48 -5.21
C ALA A 40 12.32 5.31 -4.29
N LYS A 41 13.23 4.85 -3.43
CA LYS A 41 12.99 3.73 -2.51
C LYS A 41 12.28 4.14 -1.22
N ASN A 42 12.30 5.40 -0.84
CA ASN A 42 11.75 5.89 0.44
C ASN A 42 10.31 6.44 0.36
N ILE A 43 9.70 6.50 -0.82
CA ILE A 43 8.31 6.99 -0.96
C ILE A 43 7.29 5.84 -0.85
N ALA A 44 7.72 4.59 -1.07
CA ALA A 44 6.84 3.42 -1.04
C ALA A 44 6.70 2.77 0.35
N ASP A 45 7.58 3.11 1.31
CA ASP A 45 7.68 2.37 2.58
C ASP A 45 6.93 3.00 3.77
N ASP A 46 6.16 4.09 3.57
CA ASP A 46 5.51 4.82 4.67
C ASP A 46 3.98 4.90 4.48
N VAL A 47 3.38 3.82 3.98
CA VAL A 47 1.92 3.70 3.88
C VAL A 47 1.42 2.82 4.99
N ASP A 48 0.73 3.41 5.96
CA ASP A 48 0.06 2.66 7.00
C ASP A 48 -1.07 1.82 6.40
N VAL A 49 -1.07 0.51 6.71
CA VAL A 49 -2.20 -0.36 6.42
C VAL A 49 -3.33 0.02 7.37
N VAL A 50 -4.39 0.63 6.82
CA VAL A 50 -5.56 1.06 7.59
C VAL A 50 -6.55 -0.07 7.83
N PHE A 51 -6.59 -1.03 6.89
CA PHE A 51 -7.42 -2.23 6.98
C PHE A 51 -6.76 -3.38 6.20
N ASP A 52 -6.52 -4.50 6.85
CA ASP A 52 -5.92 -5.67 6.21
C ASP A 52 -7.01 -6.57 5.62
N ALA A 53 -7.37 -6.31 4.36
CA ALA A 53 -8.42 -7.03 3.66
C ALA A 53 -8.11 -8.54 3.48
N THR A 54 -6.83 -8.92 3.47
CA THR A 54 -6.43 -10.32 3.23
C THR A 54 -6.72 -11.25 4.42
N LYS A 55 -7.00 -10.69 5.61
CA LYS A 55 -7.34 -11.49 6.80
C LYS A 55 -8.74 -12.08 6.77
N TYR A 56 -9.59 -11.63 5.86
CA TYR A 56 -11.01 -11.97 5.81
C TYR A 56 -11.34 -12.99 4.73
N GLU A 57 -10.33 -13.59 4.12
CA GLU A 57 -10.48 -14.70 3.15
C GLU A 57 -9.50 -15.83 3.45
N HIS A 58 -9.84 -17.03 3.00
CA HIS A 58 -8.97 -18.21 3.02
C HIS A 58 -8.03 -18.22 1.81
N GLU A 59 -7.03 -19.09 1.83
CA GLU A 59 -6.07 -19.25 0.73
C GLU A 59 -6.74 -19.65 -0.60
N ASP A 60 -7.92 -20.30 -0.55
CA ASP A 60 -8.70 -20.65 -1.73
C ASP A 60 -9.56 -19.51 -2.30
N GLY A 61 -9.50 -18.33 -1.66
CA GLY A 61 -10.26 -17.12 -2.03
C GLY A 61 -11.69 -17.10 -1.52
N SER A 62 -12.11 -18.07 -0.70
CA SER A 62 -13.43 -18.02 -0.03
C SER A 62 -13.35 -17.10 1.20
N GLY A 63 -14.39 -16.30 1.44
CA GLY A 63 -14.51 -15.49 2.64
C GLY A 63 -14.66 -16.34 3.91
N LEU A 64 -14.34 -15.75 5.06
CA LEU A 64 -14.50 -16.39 6.36
C LEU A 64 -15.96 -16.80 6.62
N THR A 65 -16.14 -17.80 7.48
CA THR A 65 -17.46 -18.07 8.10
C THR A 65 -17.78 -17.02 9.17
N GLU A 66 -19.02 -16.96 9.61
CA GLU A 66 -19.45 -16.07 10.70
C GLU A 66 -18.71 -16.39 12.00
N ASP A 67 -18.61 -17.68 12.38
CA ASP A 67 -17.90 -18.11 13.60
C ASP A 67 -16.41 -17.70 13.56
N GLU A 68 -15.76 -17.80 12.40
CA GLU A 68 -14.37 -17.37 12.22
C GLU A 68 -14.24 -15.85 12.35
N LEU A 69 -15.17 -15.08 11.78
CA LEU A 69 -15.19 -13.64 11.91
C LEU A 69 -15.38 -13.23 13.39
N ILE A 70 -16.40 -13.79 14.06
CA ILE A 70 -16.67 -13.52 15.48
C ILE A 70 -15.47 -13.90 16.36
N SER A 71 -14.83 -15.04 16.08
CA SER A 71 -13.62 -15.45 16.80
C SER A 71 -12.46 -14.45 16.62
N MET A 72 -12.39 -13.78 15.48
CA MET A 72 -11.31 -12.85 15.13
C MET A 72 -11.54 -11.43 15.68
N ILE A 73 -12.79 -10.91 15.60
CA ILE A 73 -13.06 -9.49 15.92
C ILE A 73 -14.09 -9.30 17.04
N GLY A 74 -14.66 -10.40 17.61
CA GLY A 74 -15.65 -10.36 18.68
C GLY A 74 -17.09 -10.44 18.19
N GLU A 75 -18.06 -10.37 19.14
CA GLU A 75 -19.48 -10.39 18.82
C GLU A 75 -19.92 -9.11 18.11
N PRO A 76 -20.87 -9.20 17.14
CA PRO A 76 -21.43 -8.02 16.48
C PRO A 76 -22.36 -7.24 17.42
N ASP A 77 -22.50 -5.94 17.16
CA ASP A 77 -23.46 -5.07 17.88
C ASP A 77 -24.91 -5.45 17.57
N SER A 78 -25.17 -5.88 16.33
CA SER A 78 -26.48 -6.34 15.86
C SER A 78 -26.34 -7.13 14.56
N THR A 79 -27.42 -7.81 14.18
CA THR A 79 -27.53 -8.56 12.92
C THR A 79 -28.81 -8.25 12.21
N GLU A 80 -28.82 -8.40 10.86
CA GLU A 80 -30.02 -8.22 10.03
C GLU A 80 -30.04 -9.26 8.90
N ASP A 81 -31.20 -9.85 8.66
CA ASP A 81 -31.47 -10.70 7.50
C ASP A 81 -32.29 -9.92 6.45
N TRP A 82 -31.83 -9.90 5.23
CA TRP A 82 -32.51 -9.25 4.11
C TRP A 82 -32.35 -10.03 2.81
N THR A 83 -33.06 -9.59 1.77
CA THR A 83 -33.02 -10.27 0.48
C THR A 83 -32.44 -9.35 -0.60
N TYR A 84 -31.42 -9.83 -1.31
CA TYR A 84 -30.84 -9.11 -2.43
C TYR A 84 -31.79 -9.09 -3.64
N SER A 85 -31.55 -8.21 -4.60
CA SER A 85 -32.39 -8.02 -5.79
C SER A 85 -32.62 -9.29 -6.63
N ASN A 86 -31.70 -10.24 -6.57
CA ASN A 86 -31.82 -11.54 -7.23
C ASN A 86 -32.59 -12.62 -6.43
N GLY A 87 -33.14 -12.26 -5.27
CA GLY A 87 -33.89 -13.16 -4.38
C GLY A 87 -33.01 -13.92 -3.37
N GLN A 88 -31.71 -13.70 -3.36
CA GLN A 88 -30.79 -14.36 -2.43
C GLN A 88 -30.86 -13.74 -1.03
N ALA A 89 -30.92 -14.60 0.01
CA ALA A 89 -30.84 -14.17 1.41
C ALA A 89 -29.42 -13.72 1.75
N ILE A 90 -29.33 -12.60 2.43
CA ILE A 90 -28.11 -12.01 2.97
C ILE A 90 -28.26 -11.94 4.49
N HIS A 91 -27.23 -12.36 5.22
CA HIS A 91 -27.09 -12.14 6.66
C HIS A 91 -26.01 -11.10 6.88
N THR A 92 -26.34 -9.99 7.55
CA THR A 92 -25.42 -8.87 7.79
C THR A 92 -25.11 -8.76 9.27
N LEU A 93 -23.83 -8.72 9.61
CA LEU A 93 -23.33 -8.38 10.94
C LEU A 93 -22.90 -6.91 10.98
N PHE A 94 -23.26 -6.19 12.04
CA PHE A 94 -22.89 -4.80 12.26
C PHE A 94 -21.86 -4.68 13.38
N TYR A 95 -20.78 -3.94 13.10
CA TYR A 95 -19.74 -3.55 14.06
C TYR A 95 -19.56 -2.03 13.98
N GLY A 96 -20.19 -1.29 14.88
CA GLY A 96 -20.35 0.15 14.78
C GLY A 96 -21.12 0.52 13.53
N ASN A 97 -20.50 1.29 12.64
CA ASN A 97 -21.10 1.66 11.35
C ASN A 97 -20.74 0.67 10.22
N ASN A 98 -19.80 -0.25 10.47
CA ASN A 98 -19.28 -1.15 9.44
C ASN A 98 -20.19 -2.39 9.31
N THR A 99 -20.30 -2.92 8.09
CA THR A 99 -21.13 -4.08 7.81
C THR A 99 -20.34 -5.21 7.17
N TYR A 100 -20.72 -6.44 7.52
CA TYR A 100 -20.15 -7.68 7.02
C TYR A 100 -21.28 -8.56 6.49
N ASP A 101 -21.35 -8.72 5.17
CA ASP A 101 -22.45 -9.41 4.50
C ASP A 101 -22.07 -10.84 4.16
N PHE A 102 -22.87 -11.78 4.66
CA PHE A 102 -22.74 -13.21 4.45
C PHE A 102 -23.76 -13.72 3.47
N VAL A 103 -23.33 -14.59 2.58
CA VAL A 103 -24.16 -15.34 1.64
C VAL A 103 -23.73 -16.79 1.71
N PHE A 104 -24.68 -17.74 1.89
CA PHE A 104 -24.36 -19.17 2.06
C PHE A 104 -23.30 -19.39 3.15
N GLU A 105 -23.46 -18.75 4.31
CA GLU A 105 -22.57 -18.88 5.48
C GLU A 105 -21.13 -18.41 5.26
N ARG A 106 -20.86 -17.68 4.17
CA ARG A 106 -19.53 -17.14 3.82
C ARG A 106 -19.60 -15.62 3.69
N LEU A 107 -18.55 -14.97 4.16
CA LEU A 107 -18.34 -13.53 4.00
C LEU A 107 -18.13 -13.21 2.52
N HIS A 108 -18.95 -12.35 1.97
CA HIS A 108 -18.87 -11.93 0.57
C HIS A 108 -18.50 -10.46 0.41
N ARG A 109 -18.90 -9.62 1.37
CA ARG A 109 -18.64 -8.17 1.31
C ARG A 109 -18.43 -7.59 2.70
N ILE A 110 -17.48 -6.66 2.78
CA ILE A 110 -17.30 -5.75 3.91
C ILE A 110 -17.54 -4.34 3.41
N THR A 111 -18.33 -3.54 4.14
CA THR A 111 -18.47 -2.11 3.90
C THR A 111 -17.99 -1.35 5.12
N LEU A 112 -16.93 -0.54 4.95
CA LEU A 112 -16.37 0.31 5.98
C LEU A 112 -16.83 1.75 5.74
N TYR A 113 -17.43 2.36 6.76
CA TYR A 113 -17.79 3.78 6.79
C TYR A 113 -16.80 4.60 7.61
N ASP A 114 -15.71 3.98 8.03
CA ASP A 114 -14.59 4.68 8.65
C ASP A 114 -13.90 5.58 7.63
N VAL A 115 -13.49 6.77 8.08
CA VAL A 115 -12.84 7.76 7.23
C VAL A 115 -11.32 7.61 7.35
N PHE A 116 -10.68 7.32 6.22
CA PHE A 116 -9.23 7.16 6.15
C PHE A 116 -8.59 8.30 5.35
N PRO A 117 -7.68 9.10 5.94
CA PRO A 117 -6.90 10.06 5.19
C PRO A 117 -5.92 9.35 4.25
N TYR A 118 -5.70 9.92 3.07
CA TYR A 118 -4.68 9.44 2.14
C TYR A 118 -3.83 10.60 1.61
N LYS A 119 -2.62 10.30 1.17
CA LYS A 119 -1.72 11.29 0.58
C LYS A 119 -1.64 11.15 -0.95
N TYR A 120 -1.61 9.92 -1.43
CA TYR A 120 -1.52 9.61 -2.85
C TYR A 120 -2.45 8.45 -3.20
N LYS A 121 -3.15 8.53 -4.33
CA LYS A 121 -4.10 7.50 -4.78
C LYS A 121 -3.45 6.19 -5.21
N ASP A 122 -2.18 6.20 -5.60
CA ASP A 122 -1.42 5.00 -5.92
C ASP A 122 -1.16 4.11 -4.68
N GLN A 123 -1.40 4.64 -3.47
CA GLN A 123 -1.31 3.95 -2.20
C GLN A 123 -2.60 3.18 -1.81
N PHE A 124 -3.73 3.41 -2.48
CA PHE A 124 -5.02 2.83 -2.11
C PHE A 124 -4.99 1.31 -1.90
N LEU A 125 -4.37 0.56 -2.79
CA LEU A 125 -4.27 -0.88 -2.60
C LEU A 125 -3.42 -1.23 -1.37
N THR A 126 -2.29 -0.56 -1.18
CA THR A 126 -1.38 -0.80 -0.05
C THR A 126 -2.05 -0.47 1.30
N MET A 127 -2.89 0.56 1.37
CA MET A 127 -3.66 0.91 2.56
C MET A 127 -4.59 -0.24 3.01
N PHE A 128 -5.02 -1.09 2.08
CA PHE A 128 -5.85 -2.27 2.35
C PHE A 128 -5.07 -3.60 2.34
N ASN A 129 -3.73 -3.54 2.41
CA ASN A 129 -2.81 -4.68 2.30
C ASN A 129 -2.97 -5.49 0.99
N LEU A 130 -3.38 -4.82 -0.09
CA LEU A 130 -3.60 -5.41 -1.40
C LEU A 130 -2.48 -5.05 -2.38
N LYS A 131 -2.33 -5.84 -3.44
CA LYS A 131 -1.28 -5.66 -4.45
C LYS A 131 -1.85 -5.74 -5.85
N LYS A 132 -1.27 -4.99 -6.77
CA LYS A 132 -1.53 -5.19 -8.20
C LYS A 132 -1.01 -6.55 -8.63
N THR A 133 -1.86 -7.31 -9.31
CA THR A 133 -1.53 -8.55 -10.00
C THR A 133 -1.44 -8.30 -11.51
N GLY A 134 -1.00 -9.27 -12.29
CA GLY A 134 -1.04 -9.17 -13.77
C GLY A 134 -2.46 -9.09 -14.36
N LYS A 135 -3.50 -9.33 -13.54
CA LYS A 135 -4.92 -9.27 -13.93
C LYS A 135 -5.66 -8.07 -13.33
N THR A 136 -5.00 -7.25 -12.51
CA THR A 136 -5.65 -6.11 -11.86
C THR A 136 -6.07 -5.06 -12.87
N THR A 137 -7.35 -4.70 -12.85
CA THR A 137 -7.93 -3.59 -13.61
C THR A 137 -8.33 -2.48 -12.63
N VAL A 138 -8.05 -1.24 -12.97
CA VAL A 138 -8.34 -0.07 -12.11
C VAL A 138 -9.14 0.95 -12.90
N ASN A 139 -10.22 1.46 -12.28
CA ASN A 139 -10.98 2.61 -12.73
C ASN A 139 -10.91 3.70 -11.65
N ASP A 140 -10.61 4.94 -12.05
CA ASP A 140 -10.59 6.12 -11.18
C ASP A 140 -11.33 7.28 -11.88
N THR A 141 -12.39 7.79 -11.27
CA THR A 141 -13.24 8.86 -11.84
C THR A 141 -12.99 10.23 -11.22
N GLY A 142 -12.15 10.30 -10.19
CA GLY A 142 -11.93 11.53 -9.43
C GLY A 142 -12.77 11.65 -8.16
N THR A 143 -13.83 10.83 -8.00
CA THR A 143 -14.66 10.74 -6.80
C THR A 143 -14.75 9.33 -6.25
N TRP A 144 -14.44 8.34 -7.08
CA TRP A 144 -14.31 6.95 -6.67
C TRP A 144 -13.19 6.24 -7.42
N TYR A 145 -12.63 5.24 -6.76
CA TYR A 145 -11.61 4.32 -7.25
C TYR A 145 -12.12 2.90 -7.12
N ARG A 146 -11.92 2.07 -8.14
CA ARG A 146 -12.28 0.67 -8.09
C ARG A 146 -11.20 -0.20 -8.72
N ALA A 147 -10.73 -1.21 -7.98
CA ALA A 147 -9.72 -2.16 -8.43
C ALA A 147 -10.28 -3.58 -8.38
N TYR A 148 -10.22 -4.29 -9.50
CA TYR A 148 -10.63 -5.69 -9.62
C TYR A 148 -9.41 -6.60 -9.65
N ASN A 149 -9.55 -7.83 -9.12
CA ASN A 149 -8.50 -8.85 -9.12
C ASN A 149 -7.17 -8.36 -8.51
N CYS A 150 -7.26 -7.67 -7.39
CA CYS A 150 -6.12 -7.05 -6.69
C CYS A 150 -5.63 -7.86 -5.47
N GLY A 151 -5.85 -9.17 -5.45
CA GLY A 151 -5.62 -10.07 -4.33
C GLY A 151 -6.93 -10.57 -3.73
N ILE A 152 -7.98 -9.78 -3.85
CA ILE A 152 -9.39 -10.08 -3.61
C ILE A 152 -10.16 -9.86 -4.91
N ASN A 153 -11.48 -10.14 -4.92
CA ASN A 153 -12.31 -9.91 -6.10
C ASN A 153 -12.36 -8.42 -6.48
N ASP A 154 -12.66 -7.52 -5.54
CA ASP A 154 -12.90 -6.10 -5.83
C ASP A 154 -12.69 -5.23 -4.59
N LEU A 155 -12.02 -4.08 -4.78
CA LEU A 155 -11.94 -2.97 -3.83
C LEU A 155 -12.56 -1.74 -4.46
N TRP A 156 -13.62 -1.19 -3.86
CA TRP A 156 -14.24 0.06 -4.29
C TRP A 156 -14.16 1.10 -3.16
N LEU A 157 -13.58 2.26 -3.46
CA LEU A 157 -13.39 3.38 -2.54
C LEU A 157 -14.13 4.60 -3.05
N ASN A 158 -14.98 5.20 -2.23
CA ASN A 158 -15.42 6.57 -2.43
C ASN A 158 -14.49 7.50 -1.67
N TYR A 159 -14.09 8.61 -2.29
CA TYR A 159 -13.17 9.55 -1.68
C TYR A 159 -13.50 11.01 -2.05
N GLU A 160 -13.23 11.92 -1.11
CA GLU A 160 -13.41 13.36 -1.21
C GLU A 160 -12.43 14.06 -0.25
N ASP A 161 -11.90 15.21 -0.62
CA ASP A 161 -11.03 16.06 0.24
C ASP A 161 -9.88 15.29 0.91
N ASP A 162 -9.13 14.50 0.12
CA ASP A 162 -8.02 13.67 0.57
C ASP A 162 -8.39 12.64 1.66
N LYS A 163 -9.66 12.21 1.66
CA LYS A 163 -10.18 11.18 2.57
C LYS A 163 -10.98 10.13 1.80
N ILE A 164 -10.76 8.88 2.13
CA ILE A 164 -11.66 7.79 1.77
C ILE A 164 -12.83 7.85 2.74
N THR A 165 -14.05 7.95 2.22
CA THR A 165 -15.29 8.09 3.01
C THR A 165 -16.09 6.80 3.10
N THR A 166 -15.87 5.87 2.16
CA THR A 166 -16.49 4.55 2.17
C THR A 166 -15.56 3.58 1.46
N SER A 167 -15.38 2.41 2.04
CA SER A 167 -14.61 1.33 1.43
C SER A 167 -15.47 0.08 1.31
N ILE A 168 -15.64 -0.45 0.10
CA ILE A 168 -16.37 -1.69 -0.16
C ILE A 168 -15.36 -2.73 -0.66
N ILE A 169 -15.28 -3.84 0.06
CA ILE A 169 -14.35 -4.93 -0.16
C ILE A 169 -15.17 -6.17 -0.48
N THR A 170 -14.98 -6.77 -1.65
CA THR A 170 -15.72 -7.98 -2.04
C THR A 170 -14.79 -9.15 -2.29
N TYR A 171 -15.16 -10.30 -1.75
CA TYR A 171 -14.40 -11.56 -1.86
C TYR A 171 -14.96 -12.47 -2.97
N SER A 172 -16.11 -12.12 -3.55
CA SER A 172 -16.74 -12.87 -4.62
C SER A 172 -17.41 -11.97 -5.63
N THR A 173 -17.82 -12.54 -6.76
CA THR A 173 -18.56 -11.82 -7.82
C THR A 173 -20.04 -11.65 -7.52
N PHE A 174 -20.55 -12.15 -6.38
CA PHE A 174 -21.98 -12.14 -6.03
C PHE A 174 -22.64 -10.78 -6.12
N PHE A 175 -21.98 -9.73 -5.61
CA PHE A 175 -22.48 -8.35 -5.61
C PHE A 175 -22.12 -7.56 -6.89
N ASN A 176 -21.54 -8.19 -7.89
CA ASN A 176 -21.13 -7.56 -9.15
C ASN A 176 -22.16 -7.72 -10.28
N SER A 177 -23.28 -8.38 -10.02
CA SER A 177 -24.38 -8.66 -10.98
C SER A 177 -25.47 -7.60 -10.97
#